data_dd4616b8b1b1d9d93fcfbdaa1fde9d1c
#
_entry.id   dd4616b8b1b1d9d93fcfbdaa1fde9d1c
#
_cell.length_a   1.000
_cell.length_b   1.000
_cell.length_c   1.000
_cell.angle_alpha   90.00
_cell.angle_beta   90.00
_cell.angle_gamma   90.00
#
_symmetry.space_group_name_H-M   'P 1'
#
loop_
_entity.id
_entity.type
_entity.pdbx_description
1 polymer ?
#
loop_
_entity_poly.entity_id
_entity_poly.type
_entity_poly.pdbx_seq_one_letter_code
_entity_poly.pdbx_strand_id
1 'polypeptide(L)' 'MDQELSERLNHVEIKLSYSEDMLDQLNQTIFKQQQQIEFLYGEIKALKEASNKVGGEFRSLRDEIPP' A
#
# COMPACT_ATOMS: atom_id res chain seq x y z
N MET A 1 -38.31 5.03 30.99
CA MET A 1 -37.00 4.36 31.12
C MET A 1 -36.72 3.40 29.98
N ASP A 2 -37.69 2.52 29.69
CA ASP A 2 -37.52 1.53 28.61
C ASP A 2 -37.39 2.16 27.23
N GLN A 3 -38.08 3.29 27.00
CA GLN A 3 -38.03 4.02 25.75
C GLN A 3 -36.67 4.68 25.51
N GLU A 4 -36.10 5.23 26.57
CA GLU A 4 -34.75 5.84 26.54
C GLU A 4 -33.67 4.83 26.28
N LEU A 5 -33.74 3.67 26.91
CA LEU A 5 -32.83 2.55 26.68
C LEU A 5 -32.93 2.03 25.27
N SER A 6 -34.15 1.91 24.74
CA SER A 6 -34.39 1.46 23.37
C SER A 6 -33.79 2.43 22.36
N GLU A 7 -33.92 3.73 22.58
CA GLU A 7 -33.33 4.76 21.72
C GLU A 7 -31.79 4.71 21.75
N ARG A 8 -31.21 4.51 22.92
CA ARG A 8 -29.76 4.37 23.08
C ARG A 8 -29.23 3.13 22.36
N LEU A 9 -29.95 2.01 22.49
CA LEU A 9 -29.57 0.78 21.80
C LEU A 9 -29.64 0.94 20.28
N ASN A 10 -30.69 1.58 19.79
CA ASN A 10 -30.80 1.88 18.35
C ASN A 10 -29.66 2.76 17.87
N HIS A 11 -29.26 3.75 18.68
CA HIS A 11 -28.18 4.65 18.36
C HIS A 11 -26.85 3.91 18.29
N VAL A 12 -26.62 3.01 19.24
CA VAL A 12 -25.41 2.17 19.28
C VAL A 12 -25.38 1.22 18.08
N GLU A 13 -26.50 0.61 17.73
CA GLU A 13 -26.60 -0.28 16.56
C GLU A 13 -26.28 0.46 15.26
N ILE A 14 -26.79 1.68 15.10
CA ILE A 14 -26.52 2.50 13.92
C ILE A 14 -25.03 2.84 13.86
N LYS A 15 -24.45 3.25 14.96
CA LYS A 15 -23.02 3.58 15.03
C LYS A 15 -22.15 2.36 14.76
N LEU A 16 -22.54 1.20 15.28
CA LEU A 16 -21.82 -0.04 15.06
C LEU A 16 -21.85 -0.45 13.58
N SER A 17 -23.03 -0.38 12.98
CA SER A 17 -23.21 -0.66 11.55
C SER A 17 -22.33 0.25 10.69
N TYR A 18 -22.34 1.53 11.00
CA TYR A 18 -21.51 2.52 10.31
C TYR A 18 -20.02 2.22 10.48
N SER A 19 -19.62 1.85 11.70
CA SER A 19 -18.22 1.50 11.99
C SER A 19 -17.80 0.24 11.24
N GLU A 20 -18.66 -0.75 11.14
CA GLU A 20 -18.39 -1.97 10.37
C GLU A 20 -18.19 -1.66 8.89
N ASP A 21 -19.05 -0.81 8.32
CA ASP A 21 -18.92 -0.38 6.93
C ASP A 21 -17.60 0.38 6.69
N MET A 22 -17.24 1.25 7.62
CA MET A 22 -15.97 1.96 7.54
C MET A 22 -14.78 1.02 7.63
N LEU A 23 -14.83 0.02 8.49
CA LEU A 23 -13.78 -0.98 8.59
C LEU A 23 -13.63 -1.78 7.30
N ASP A 24 -14.74 -2.15 6.67
CA ASP A 24 -14.71 -2.83 5.37
C ASP A 24 -14.06 -1.96 4.30
N GLN A 25 -14.41 -0.67 4.24
CA GLN A 25 -13.81 0.27 3.31
C GLN A 25 -12.33 0.45 3.57
N LEU A 26 -11.94 0.56 4.84
CA LEU A 26 -10.53 0.66 5.22
C LEU A 26 -9.75 -0.59 4.81
N ASN A 27 -10.31 -1.76 5.04
CA ASN A 27 -9.68 -3.02 4.64
C ASN A 27 -9.49 -3.09 3.13
N GLN A 28 -10.47 -2.66 2.34
CA GLN A 28 -10.36 -2.59 0.89
C GLN A 28 -9.28 -1.59 0.46
N THR A 29 -9.22 -0.45 1.12
CA THR A 29 -8.21 0.59 0.85
C THR A 29 -6.81 0.07 1.16
N ILE A 30 -6.64 -0.59 2.31
CA ILE A 30 -5.36 -1.19 2.70
C ILE A 30 -4.92 -2.22 1.67
N PHE A 31 -5.83 -3.07 1.21
CA PHE A 31 -5.55 -4.08 0.20
C PHE A 31 -5.05 -3.44 -1.10
N LYS A 32 -5.74 -2.40 -1.57
CA LYS A 32 -5.34 -1.66 -2.78
C LYS A 32 -3.97 -1.00 -2.60
N GLN A 33 -3.75 -0.40 -1.44
CA GLN A 33 -2.47 0.25 -1.13
C GLN A 33 -1.33 -0.77 -1.08
N GLN A 34 -1.56 -1.93 -0.51
CA GLN A 34 -0.56 -3.00 -0.51
C GLN A 34 -0.20 -3.45 -1.92
N GLN A 35 -1.19 -3.57 -2.80
CA GLN A 35 -0.95 -3.89 -4.20
C GLN A 35 -0.12 -2.81 -4.90
N GLN A 36 -0.43 -1.54 -4.63
CA GLN A 36 0.32 -0.41 -5.17
C GLN A 36 1.75 -0.39 -4.66
N ILE A 37 1.94 -0.67 -3.38
CA ILE A 37 3.27 -0.73 -2.77
C ILE A 37 4.09 -1.86 -3.39
N GLU A 38 3.50 -3.03 -3.56
CA GLU A 38 4.17 -4.17 -4.21
C GLU A 38 4.56 -3.86 -5.65
N PHE A 39 3.66 -3.20 -6.38
CA PHE A 39 3.92 -2.76 -7.75
C PHE A 39 5.09 -1.78 -7.79
N LEU A 40 5.06 -0.76 -6.94
CA LEU A 40 6.13 0.24 -6.85
C LEU A 40 7.45 -0.39 -6.43
N TYR A 41 7.41 -1.31 -5.49
CA TYR A 41 8.59 -2.03 -5.06
C TYR A 41 9.22 -2.82 -6.21
N GLY A 42 8.39 -3.48 -7.01
CA GLY A 42 8.83 -4.19 -8.21
C GLY A 42 9.47 -3.27 -9.23
N GLU A 43 8.87 -2.10 -9.44
CA GLU A 43 9.41 -1.06 -10.34
C GLU A 43 10.76 -0.54 -9.87
N ILE A 44 10.88 -0.26 -8.58
CA ILE A 44 12.14 0.21 -7.98
C ILE A 44 13.22 -0.86 -8.12
N LYS A 45 12.88 -2.11 -7.87
CA LYS A 45 13.80 -3.23 -8.02
C LYS A 45 14.28 -3.37 -9.46
N ALA A 46 13.38 -3.25 -10.42
CA ALA A 46 13.71 -3.32 -11.85
C ALA A 46 14.62 -2.16 -12.25
N LEU A 47 14.32 -0.95 -11.78
CA LEU A 47 15.16 0.22 -12.03
C LEU A 47 16.55 0.06 -11.42
N LYS A 48 16.63 -0.48 -10.23
CA LYS A 48 17.89 -0.70 -9.54
C LYS A 48 18.75 -1.72 -10.29
N GLU A 49 18.14 -2.80 -10.77
CA GLU A 49 18.84 -3.80 -11.59
C GLU A 49 19.31 -3.21 -12.90
N ALA A 50 18.48 -2.42 -13.58
CA ALA A 50 18.85 -1.73 -14.81
C ALA A 50 19.99 -0.75 -14.58
N SER A 51 19.94 0.01 -13.49
CA SER A 51 20.99 0.94 -13.12
C SER A 51 22.32 0.23 -12.84
N ASN A 52 22.27 -0.88 -12.13
CA ASN A 52 23.47 -1.69 -11.85
C ASN A 52 24.04 -2.27 -13.13
N LYS A 53 23.21 -2.69 -14.06
CA LYS A 53 23.63 -3.23 -15.35
C LYS A 53 24.33 -2.15 -16.18
N VAL A 54 23.73 -0.96 -16.26
CA VAL A 54 24.33 0.18 -16.95
C VAL A 54 25.65 0.59 -16.29
N GLY A 55 25.69 0.64 -14.96
CA GLY A 55 26.89 0.91 -14.20
C GLY A 55 28.00 -0.11 -14.46
N GLY A 56 27.62 -1.39 -14.58
CA GLY A 56 28.55 -2.46 -14.94
C GLY A 56 29.11 -2.31 -16.35
N GLU A 57 28.26 -1.93 -17.30
CA GLU A 57 28.68 -1.66 -18.69
C GLU A 57 29.62 -0.47 -18.77
N PHE A 58 29.33 0.60 -18.03
CA PHE A 58 30.22 1.75 -17.94
C PHE A 58 31.58 1.42 -17.32
N ARG A 59 31.61 0.58 -16.30
CA ARG A 59 32.86 0.12 -15.71
C ARG A 59 33.67 -0.71 -16.69
N SER A 60 33.01 -1.56 -17.44
CA SER A 60 33.61 -2.38 -18.47
C SER A 60 34.30 -1.52 -19.54
N LEU A 61 33.60 -0.48 -19.99
CA LEU A 61 34.13 0.48 -20.96
C LEU A 61 35.31 1.24 -20.44
N ARG A 62 35.32 1.60 -19.15
CA ARG A 62 36.44 2.27 -18.49
C ARG A 62 37.68 1.38 -18.42
N ASP A 63 37.49 0.10 -18.16
CA ASP A 63 38.57 -0.85 -18.06
C ASP A 63 39.19 -1.18 -19.42
N GLU A 64 38.45 -0.97 -20.51
CA GLU A 64 38.94 -1.19 -21.87
C GLU A 64 39.71 -0.01 -22.45
N ILE A 65 39.64 1.16 -21.82
CA ILE A 65 40.41 2.33 -22.29
C ILE A 65 41.87 2.18 -21.79
N PRO A 66 42.86 2.04 -22.67
CA PRO A 66 44.26 1.95 -22.24
C PRO A 66 44.72 3.25 -21.57
N PRO A 67 45.54 3.16 -20.53
CA PRO A 67 46.04 4.33 -19.81
C PRO A 67 46.88 5.25 -20.71
#